data_8fc5c96292263ba060869563a965780d
#
_entry.id   8fc5c96292263ba060869563a965780d
#
_cell.length_a   1.000
_cell.length_b   1.000
_cell.length_c   1.000
_cell.angle_alpha   90.00
_cell.angle_beta   90.00
_cell.angle_gamma   90.00
#
_symmetry.space_group_name_H-M   'P 1'
#
loop_
_entity.id
_entity.type
_entity.pdbx_description
1 polymer ?
#
loop_
_entity_poly.entity_id
_entity_poly.type
_entity_poly.pdbx_seq_one_letter_code
_entity_poly.pdbx_strand_id
1 'polypeptide(L)'
;MSYVHVVTGGGSGIGKAVATMLPKEDTVIITGRSLGKLNKVAEELNENGHHIVTTTCDVSKRDDVRKLAQYAASLGTIKKVIHCAGVSGTMANVETIVRINALGTVYVNQEFYKVMNDGVICDIASNSGYILPNILLPSKKTYALALDDEEGFIKKMAKRAKIMHKEDVDVQFAYMMSKNFVRWYSSQCAFKYLTNKKIRVFSVSPGFVKTPMTEKEEGEGTENLLTYTALHRGAEAEEIAFLITSLADERCGYFIGADVLVDGGCVNNSYSMMTAAKKYDNKSLIEKW
;
A
#
# COMPACT_ATOMS: atom_id res chain seq x y z
N MET A 1 -6.68 12.37 -26.12
CA MET A 1 -7.10 12.91 -24.82
C MET A 1 -6.07 12.44 -23.82
N SER A 2 -5.45 13.34 -23.05
CA SER A 2 -4.56 12.94 -21.95
C SER A 2 -5.40 12.48 -20.76
N TYR A 3 -4.98 11.43 -20.10
CA TYR A 3 -5.59 10.93 -18.88
C TYR A 3 -4.96 11.56 -17.64
N VAL A 4 -5.62 11.38 -16.50
CA VAL A 4 -5.11 11.80 -15.19
C VAL A 4 -4.80 10.56 -14.35
N HIS A 5 -3.62 10.53 -13.77
CA HIS A 5 -3.19 9.52 -12.82
C HIS A 5 -2.89 10.17 -11.48
N VAL A 6 -3.21 9.50 -10.39
CA VAL A 6 -2.98 10.03 -9.04
C VAL A 6 -2.09 9.06 -8.27
N VAL A 7 -1.00 9.57 -7.70
CA VAL A 7 -0.09 8.80 -6.87
C VAL A 7 0.02 9.45 -5.50
N THR A 8 -0.59 8.84 -4.48
CA THR A 8 -0.39 9.30 -3.10
C THR A 8 0.94 8.80 -2.57
N GLY A 9 1.60 9.57 -1.72
CA GLY A 9 2.97 9.22 -1.30
C GLY A 9 4.01 9.39 -2.40
N GLY A 10 3.71 10.19 -3.46
CA GLY A 10 4.54 10.35 -4.65
C GLY A 10 5.83 11.14 -4.46
N GLY A 11 6.09 11.65 -3.25
CA GLY A 11 7.31 12.43 -2.97
C GLY A 11 8.57 11.60 -2.69
N SER A 12 8.51 10.28 -2.68
CA SER A 12 9.67 9.38 -2.46
C SER A 12 9.33 7.91 -2.70
N GLY A 13 10.35 7.05 -2.67
CA GLY A 13 10.22 5.58 -2.65
C GLY A 13 9.33 5.04 -3.77
N ILE A 14 8.48 4.08 -3.44
CA ILE A 14 7.60 3.40 -4.40
C ILE A 14 6.72 4.40 -5.16
N GLY A 15 6.15 5.41 -4.48
CA GLY A 15 5.28 6.39 -5.13
C GLY A 15 6.01 7.25 -6.17
N LYS A 16 7.25 7.69 -5.88
CA LYS A 16 8.10 8.38 -6.87
C LYS A 16 8.39 7.46 -8.06
N ALA A 17 8.83 6.24 -7.80
CA ALA A 17 9.15 5.28 -8.85
C ALA A 17 7.93 4.93 -9.73
N VAL A 18 6.73 4.83 -9.16
CA VAL A 18 5.49 4.68 -9.92
C VAL A 18 5.25 5.90 -10.82
N ALA A 19 5.37 7.12 -10.28
CA ALA A 19 5.17 8.34 -11.07
C ALA A 19 6.12 8.42 -12.27
N THR A 20 7.36 7.95 -12.11
CA THR A 20 8.37 7.88 -13.19
C THR A 20 7.99 6.88 -14.29
N MET A 21 7.21 5.85 -13.99
CA MET A 21 6.84 4.79 -14.95
C MET A 21 5.46 4.99 -15.58
N LEU A 22 4.70 5.98 -15.15
CA LEU A 22 3.43 6.32 -15.79
C LEU A 22 3.66 7.01 -17.14
N PRO A 23 2.69 6.94 -18.09
CA PRO A 23 2.82 7.52 -19.42
C PRO A 23 3.15 9.03 -19.36
N LYS A 24 4.13 9.46 -20.13
CA LYS A 24 4.59 10.86 -20.13
C LYS A 24 3.59 11.83 -20.75
N GLU A 25 2.75 11.33 -21.64
CA GLU A 25 1.68 12.08 -22.32
C GLU A 25 0.48 12.37 -21.42
N ASP A 26 0.39 11.70 -20.26
CA ASP A 26 -0.71 11.85 -19.31
C ASP A 26 -0.32 12.78 -18.16
N THR A 27 -1.32 13.39 -17.52
CA THR A 27 -1.10 14.19 -16.32
C THR A 27 -0.99 13.29 -15.09
N VAL A 28 0.12 13.39 -14.36
CA VAL A 28 0.32 12.64 -13.12
C VAL A 28 0.30 13.59 -11.93
N ILE A 29 -0.69 13.43 -11.06
CA ILE A 29 -0.77 14.15 -9.79
C ILE A 29 0.00 13.35 -8.74
N ILE A 30 1.08 13.90 -8.24
CA ILE A 30 1.75 13.34 -7.06
C ILE A 30 1.34 14.12 -5.82
N THR A 31 1.02 13.39 -4.75
CA THR A 31 0.53 14.02 -3.52
C THR A 31 1.13 13.41 -2.26
N GLY A 32 1.15 14.21 -1.21
CA GLY A 32 1.67 13.88 0.12
C GLY A 32 1.61 15.10 1.04
N ARG A 33 2.20 15.03 2.23
CA ARG A 33 2.12 16.10 3.22
C ARG A 33 3.14 17.23 2.99
N SER A 34 4.26 16.97 2.34
CA SER A 34 5.37 17.91 2.17
C SER A 34 5.44 18.43 0.74
N LEU A 35 4.92 19.64 0.50
CA LEU A 35 4.93 20.26 -0.82
C LEU A 35 6.36 20.40 -1.37
N GLY A 36 7.33 20.78 -0.53
CA GLY A 36 8.73 20.94 -0.99
C GLY A 36 9.36 19.65 -1.51
N LYS A 37 9.02 18.47 -0.92
CA LYS A 37 9.47 17.18 -1.47
C LYS A 37 8.77 16.84 -2.78
N LEU A 38 7.47 17.13 -2.87
CA LEU A 38 6.70 16.90 -4.09
C LEU A 38 7.23 17.75 -5.25
N ASN A 39 7.49 19.04 -5.01
CA ASN A 39 7.99 19.95 -6.03
C ASN A 39 9.35 19.51 -6.58
N LYS A 40 10.28 19.07 -5.71
CA LYS A 40 11.59 18.53 -6.17
C LYS A 40 11.41 17.33 -7.11
N VAL A 41 10.49 16.41 -6.76
CA VAL A 41 10.21 15.26 -7.64
C VAL A 41 9.53 15.70 -8.93
N ALA A 42 8.61 16.66 -8.87
CA ALA A 42 7.94 17.19 -10.06
C ALA A 42 8.92 17.90 -11.01
N GLU A 43 9.83 18.72 -10.49
CA GLU A 43 10.89 19.37 -11.26
C GLU A 43 11.73 18.33 -12.00
N GLU A 44 12.27 17.34 -11.26
CA GLU A 44 13.09 16.27 -11.83
C GLU A 44 12.36 15.48 -12.93
N LEU A 45 11.10 15.11 -12.70
CA LEU A 45 10.35 14.31 -13.67
C LEU A 45 9.86 15.14 -14.88
N ASN A 46 9.50 16.41 -14.68
CA ASN A 46 9.10 17.30 -15.76
C ASN A 46 10.28 17.63 -16.67
N GLU A 47 11.50 17.79 -16.14
CA GLU A 47 12.73 17.91 -16.96
C GLU A 47 12.97 16.67 -17.82
N ASN A 48 12.53 15.49 -17.37
CA ASN A 48 12.58 14.24 -18.12
C ASN A 48 11.35 14.02 -19.04
N GLY A 49 10.53 15.04 -19.25
CA GLY A 49 9.43 15.04 -20.21
C GLY A 49 8.11 14.45 -19.68
N HIS A 50 7.95 14.27 -18.37
CA HIS A 50 6.67 13.97 -17.74
C HIS A 50 5.83 15.22 -17.57
N HIS A 51 4.54 15.07 -17.32
CA HIS A 51 3.63 16.13 -16.95
C HIS A 51 3.14 15.92 -15.51
N ILE A 52 4.00 16.30 -14.55
CA ILE A 52 3.75 16.11 -13.10
C ILE A 52 3.15 17.38 -12.51
N VAL A 53 2.05 17.20 -11.77
CA VAL A 53 1.37 18.23 -10.98
C VAL A 53 1.44 17.85 -9.50
N THR A 54 1.65 18.81 -8.62
CA THR A 54 1.77 18.58 -7.19
C THR A 54 0.57 19.17 -6.42
N THR A 55 0.12 18.47 -5.41
CA THR A 55 -0.83 18.99 -4.42
C THR A 55 -0.61 18.32 -3.07
N THR A 56 -0.88 19.02 -1.99
CA THR A 56 -0.80 18.42 -0.65
C THR A 56 -2.08 17.68 -0.31
N CYS A 57 -1.93 16.54 0.36
CA CYS A 57 -3.04 15.78 0.92
C CYS A 57 -2.56 14.98 2.13
N ASP A 58 -3.28 15.10 3.24
CA ASP A 58 -3.19 14.18 4.36
C ASP A 58 -4.27 13.12 4.21
N VAL A 59 -3.86 11.91 3.82
CA VAL A 59 -4.79 10.80 3.56
C VAL A 59 -5.57 10.35 4.79
N SER A 60 -5.13 10.72 6.00
CA SER A 60 -5.89 10.49 7.24
C SER A 60 -7.10 11.41 7.42
N LYS A 61 -7.24 12.42 6.54
CA LYS A 61 -8.33 13.39 6.55
C LYS A 61 -9.21 13.20 5.31
N ARG A 62 -10.42 12.72 5.51
CA ARG A 62 -11.38 12.47 4.41
C ARG A 62 -11.60 13.70 3.52
N ASP A 63 -11.67 14.92 4.12
CA ASP A 63 -11.89 16.15 3.37
C ASP A 63 -10.72 16.51 2.47
N ASP A 64 -9.48 16.25 2.88
CA ASP A 64 -8.30 16.45 2.03
C ASP A 64 -8.34 15.48 0.82
N VAL A 65 -8.70 14.22 1.07
CA VAL A 65 -8.83 13.22 0.01
C VAL A 65 -9.98 13.58 -0.95
N ARG A 66 -11.09 14.09 -0.43
CA ARG A 66 -12.21 14.58 -1.26
C ARG A 66 -11.79 15.72 -2.18
N LYS A 67 -11.05 16.71 -1.63
CA LYS A 67 -10.52 17.83 -2.42
C LYS A 67 -9.54 17.34 -3.49
N LEU A 68 -8.67 16.38 -3.15
CA LEU A 68 -7.76 15.74 -4.10
C LEU A 68 -8.53 15.07 -5.24
N ALA A 69 -9.56 14.29 -4.94
CA ALA A 69 -10.35 13.58 -5.93
C ALA A 69 -11.11 14.57 -6.87
N GLN A 70 -11.67 15.65 -6.32
CA GLN A 70 -12.31 16.71 -7.08
C GLN A 70 -11.33 17.46 -7.98
N TYR A 71 -10.15 17.78 -7.44
CA TYR A 71 -9.07 18.42 -8.21
C TYR A 71 -8.61 17.52 -9.35
N ALA A 72 -8.38 16.25 -9.11
CA ALA A 72 -8.02 15.30 -10.16
C ALA A 72 -9.08 15.22 -11.26
N ALA A 73 -10.37 15.17 -10.89
CA ALA A 73 -11.47 15.15 -11.83
C ALA A 73 -11.60 16.45 -12.65
N SER A 74 -11.18 17.60 -12.11
CA SER A 74 -11.17 18.87 -12.84
C SER A 74 -10.10 18.96 -13.92
N LEU A 75 -9.03 18.13 -13.82
CA LEU A 75 -7.95 18.10 -14.80
C LEU A 75 -8.22 17.13 -15.96
N GLY A 76 -9.13 16.18 -15.82
CA GLY A 76 -9.46 15.24 -16.88
C GLY A 76 -10.01 13.90 -16.38
N THR A 77 -10.00 12.91 -17.27
CA THR A 77 -10.48 11.55 -16.94
C THR A 77 -9.45 10.79 -16.12
N ILE A 78 -9.79 10.45 -14.88
CA ILE A 78 -8.91 9.70 -13.97
C ILE A 78 -8.90 8.24 -14.38
N LYS A 79 -7.73 7.69 -14.71
CA LYS A 79 -7.54 6.28 -15.10
C LYS A 79 -6.84 5.43 -14.05
N LYS A 80 -5.90 5.98 -13.31
CA LYS A 80 -5.16 5.22 -12.31
C LYS A 80 -5.05 6.02 -11.01
N VAL A 81 -5.34 5.35 -9.90
CA VAL A 81 -5.09 5.85 -8.55
C VAL A 81 -4.19 4.83 -7.84
N ILE A 82 -2.95 5.21 -7.58
CA ILE A 82 -1.98 4.37 -6.90
C ILE A 82 -1.76 4.91 -5.49
N HIS A 83 -2.28 4.19 -4.52
CA HIS A 83 -2.28 4.61 -3.12
C HIS A 83 -1.04 4.08 -2.39
N CYS A 84 0.07 4.83 -2.50
CA CYS A 84 1.35 4.49 -1.84
C CYS A 84 1.53 5.17 -0.48
N ALA A 85 0.69 6.13 -0.11
CA ALA A 85 0.83 6.83 1.16
C ALA A 85 0.59 5.88 2.35
N GLY A 86 1.52 5.89 3.29
CA GLY A 86 1.44 5.09 4.51
C GLY A 86 2.58 5.44 5.47
N VAL A 87 2.54 4.87 6.66
CA VAL A 87 3.58 4.98 7.68
C VAL A 87 3.92 3.60 8.21
N SER A 88 5.17 3.41 8.63
CA SER A 88 5.61 2.18 9.27
C SER A 88 5.33 2.18 10.78
N GLY A 89 5.59 1.04 11.43
CA GLY A 89 5.42 0.87 12.87
C GLY A 89 6.33 1.75 13.74
N THR A 90 7.41 2.28 13.18
CA THR A 90 8.36 3.14 13.91
C THR A 90 8.07 4.64 13.74
N MET A 91 7.18 5.00 12.83
CA MET A 91 6.95 6.40 12.43
C MET A 91 5.82 7.10 13.19
N ALA A 92 4.95 6.36 13.87
CA ALA A 92 3.75 6.92 14.49
C ALA A 92 3.22 6.01 15.61
N ASN A 93 2.34 6.56 16.45
CA ASN A 93 1.62 5.78 17.44
C ASN A 93 0.54 4.89 16.80
N VAL A 94 0.01 3.94 17.58
CA VAL A 94 -0.97 2.93 17.15
C VAL A 94 -2.16 3.54 16.42
N GLU A 95 -2.79 4.58 16.98
CA GLU A 95 -3.99 5.18 16.39
C GLU A 95 -3.69 5.91 15.09
N THR A 96 -2.57 6.62 15.02
CA THR A 96 -2.11 7.30 13.81
C THR A 96 -1.81 6.32 12.69
N ILE A 97 -1.19 5.17 13.00
CA ILE A 97 -0.95 4.10 12.04
C ILE A 97 -2.28 3.58 11.45
N VAL A 98 -3.27 3.33 12.31
CA VAL A 98 -4.60 2.85 11.88
C VAL A 98 -5.30 3.92 11.02
N ARG A 99 -5.27 5.19 11.44
CA ARG A 99 -5.88 6.29 10.67
C ARG A 99 -5.25 6.45 9.29
N ILE A 100 -3.92 6.49 9.21
CA ILE A 100 -3.23 6.72 7.93
C ILE A 100 -3.34 5.49 7.03
N ASN A 101 -2.95 4.31 7.53
CA ASN A 101 -2.84 3.14 6.67
C ASN A 101 -4.20 2.50 6.36
N ALA A 102 -5.11 2.40 7.33
CA ALA A 102 -6.38 1.73 7.13
C ALA A 102 -7.49 2.71 6.69
N LEU A 103 -7.80 3.75 7.48
CA LEU A 103 -8.84 4.70 7.08
C LEU A 103 -8.44 5.54 5.88
N GLY A 104 -7.15 5.90 5.75
CA GLY A 104 -6.64 6.57 4.54
C GLY A 104 -6.93 5.77 3.27
N THR A 105 -6.76 4.44 3.30
CA THR A 105 -7.13 3.57 2.18
C THR A 105 -8.64 3.59 1.92
N VAL A 106 -9.47 3.56 2.95
CA VAL A 106 -10.93 3.68 2.81
C VAL A 106 -11.29 5.00 2.15
N TYR A 107 -10.71 6.11 2.61
CA TYR A 107 -11.02 7.45 2.09
C TYR A 107 -10.60 7.59 0.63
N VAL A 108 -9.37 7.17 0.28
CA VAL A 108 -8.90 7.22 -1.11
C VAL A 108 -9.83 6.42 -2.01
N ASN A 109 -10.10 5.17 -1.69
CA ASN A 109 -10.98 4.34 -2.49
C ASN A 109 -12.37 4.94 -2.64
N GLN A 110 -13.01 5.38 -1.54
CA GLN A 110 -14.38 5.89 -1.57
C GLN A 110 -14.51 7.24 -2.28
N GLU A 111 -13.59 8.19 -2.05
CA GLU A 111 -13.68 9.50 -2.68
C GLU A 111 -13.35 9.42 -4.19
N PHE A 112 -12.38 8.57 -4.59
CA PHE A 112 -12.11 8.36 -6.02
C PHE A 112 -13.21 7.54 -6.71
N TYR A 113 -13.84 6.58 -6.02
CA TYR A 113 -15.00 5.89 -6.56
C TYR A 113 -16.12 6.86 -6.98
N LYS A 114 -16.31 7.99 -6.29
CA LYS A 114 -17.35 8.96 -6.61
C LYS A 114 -17.12 9.67 -7.94
N VAL A 115 -15.87 9.92 -8.29
CA VAL A 115 -15.46 10.74 -9.44
C VAL A 115 -14.93 9.94 -10.64
N MET A 116 -14.55 8.68 -10.46
CA MET A 116 -14.13 7.77 -11.52
C MET A 116 -15.33 7.01 -12.09
N ASN A 117 -15.29 6.67 -13.38
CA ASN A 117 -16.28 5.81 -14.05
C ASN A 117 -15.63 4.65 -14.81
N ASP A 118 -14.32 4.54 -14.78
CA ASP A 118 -13.50 3.48 -15.37
C ASP A 118 -12.08 3.61 -14.83
N GLY A 119 -11.28 2.54 -14.85
CA GLY A 119 -9.87 2.59 -14.52
C GLY A 119 -9.47 1.64 -13.38
N VAL A 120 -8.43 2.05 -12.64
CA VAL A 120 -7.77 1.21 -11.64
C VAL A 120 -7.50 1.96 -10.35
N ILE A 121 -7.73 1.29 -9.22
CA ILE A 121 -7.23 1.69 -7.89
C ILE A 121 -6.32 0.56 -7.40
N CYS A 122 -5.06 0.90 -7.11
CA CYS A 122 -4.09 -0.02 -6.51
C CYS A 122 -3.69 0.48 -5.12
N ASP A 123 -3.90 -0.35 -4.10
CA ASP A 123 -3.55 -0.04 -2.73
C ASP A 123 -2.24 -0.75 -2.32
N ILE A 124 -1.31 -0.02 -1.71
CA ILE A 124 -0.05 -0.62 -1.26
C ILE A 124 -0.20 -1.11 0.18
N ALA A 125 -0.27 -2.44 0.29
CA ALA A 125 -0.25 -3.15 1.56
C ALA A 125 1.20 -3.38 2.06
N SER A 126 1.54 -4.57 2.51
CA SER A 126 2.89 -5.01 2.90
C SER A 126 2.88 -6.51 3.13
N ASN A 127 4.02 -7.18 2.98
CA ASN A 127 4.21 -8.55 3.42
C ASN A 127 3.93 -8.72 4.92
N SER A 128 4.12 -7.66 5.72
CA SER A 128 3.75 -7.63 7.15
C SER A 128 2.27 -7.93 7.40
N GLY A 129 1.40 -7.66 6.44
CA GLY A 129 -0.02 -8.03 6.49
C GLY A 129 -0.30 -9.54 6.41
N TYR A 130 0.72 -10.37 6.19
CA TYR A 130 0.64 -11.84 6.17
C TYR A 130 1.18 -12.51 7.43
N ILE A 131 1.96 -11.79 8.25
CA ILE A 131 2.77 -12.38 9.33
C ILE A 131 1.90 -12.83 10.52
N LEU A 132 0.88 -12.04 10.88
CA LEU A 132 0.07 -12.37 12.06
C LEU A 132 -0.82 -13.58 11.81
N PRO A 133 -0.80 -14.57 12.72
CA PRO A 133 -1.78 -15.65 12.72
C PRO A 133 -3.22 -15.11 12.79
N ASN A 134 -4.17 -15.80 12.16
CA ASN A 134 -5.57 -15.36 12.09
C ASN A 134 -6.20 -15.08 13.48
N ILE A 135 -5.78 -15.82 14.52
CA ILE A 135 -6.28 -15.65 15.90
C ILE A 135 -5.86 -14.29 16.49
N LEU A 136 -4.78 -13.69 16.04
CA LEU A 136 -4.30 -12.38 16.46
C LEU A 136 -4.88 -11.23 15.62
N LEU A 137 -5.42 -11.54 14.45
CA LEU A 137 -6.03 -10.53 13.59
C LEU A 137 -7.38 -10.06 14.16
N PRO A 138 -7.78 -8.79 13.93
CA PRO A 138 -9.13 -8.33 14.18
C PRO A 138 -10.16 -9.11 13.35
N SER A 139 -11.34 -9.28 13.90
CA SER A 139 -12.43 -9.94 13.18
C SER A 139 -12.87 -9.13 11.95
N LYS A 140 -13.43 -9.79 10.93
CA LYS A 140 -14.03 -9.10 9.76
C LYS A 140 -15.14 -8.12 10.16
N LYS A 141 -15.87 -8.39 11.28
CA LYS A 141 -16.83 -7.43 11.85
C LYS A 141 -16.15 -6.16 12.37
N THR A 142 -14.96 -6.28 12.95
CA THR A 142 -14.17 -5.13 13.36
C THR A 142 -13.71 -4.34 12.14
N TYR A 143 -13.24 -5.01 11.08
CA TYR A 143 -12.85 -4.36 9.83
C TYR A 143 -14.03 -3.62 9.17
N ALA A 144 -15.22 -4.17 9.17
CA ALA A 144 -16.40 -3.54 8.60
C ALA A 144 -16.77 -2.20 9.27
N LEU A 145 -16.43 -2.01 10.56
CA LEU A 145 -16.64 -0.72 11.24
C LEU A 145 -15.95 0.48 10.55
N ALA A 146 -14.87 0.24 9.81
CA ALA A 146 -14.22 1.30 9.04
C ALA A 146 -15.14 2.00 8.03
N LEU A 147 -16.30 1.41 7.73
CA LEU A 147 -17.27 1.94 6.77
C LEU A 147 -18.37 2.77 7.44
N ASP A 148 -18.72 2.46 8.69
CA ASP A 148 -19.92 2.98 9.36
C ASP A 148 -19.61 3.63 10.71
N ASP A 149 -18.53 3.21 11.41
CA ASP A 149 -18.13 3.67 12.73
C ASP A 149 -16.60 3.78 12.83
N GLU A 150 -16.05 4.83 12.25
CA GLU A 150 -14.60 5.05 12.18
C GLU A 150 -13.93 5.10 13.57
N GLU A 151 -14.54 5.76 14.55
CA GLU A 151 -13.98 5.85 15.90
C GLU A 151 -14.06 4.49 16.64
N GLY A 152 -15.13 3.74 16.48
CA GLY A 152 -15.25 2.37 16.96
C GLY A 152 -14.24 1.44 16.31
N PHE A 153 -13.97 1.61 15.01
CA PHE A 153 -12.93 0.90 14.28
C PHE A 153 -11.55 1.15 14.90
N ILE A 154 -11.15 2.43 15.02
CA ILE A 154 -9.85 2.81 15.58
C ILE A 154 -9.69 2.27 16.99
N LYS A 155 -10.70 2.47 17.86
CA LYS A 155 -10.67 2.00 19.24
C LYS A 155 -10.48 0.47 19.33
N LYS A 156 -11.18 -0.31 18.49
CA LYS A 156 -11.05 -1.77 18.48
C LYS A 156 -9.72 -2.23 17.90
N MET A 157 -9.24 -1.58 16.83
CA MET A 157 -7.92 -1.85 16.26
C MET A 157 -6.82 -1.55 17.27
N ALA A 158 -6.85 -0.38 17.91
CA ALA A 158 -5.89 0.01 18.93
C ALA A 158 -5.89 -0.92 20.14
N LYS A 159 -7.10 -1.30 20.64
CA LYS A 159 -7.22 -2.28 21.73
C LYS A 159 -6.58 -3.64 21.34
N ARG A 160 -6.77 -4.07 20.10
CA ARG A 160 -6.19 -5.33 19.62
C ARG A 160 -4.69 -5.25 19.45
N ALA A 161 -4.14 -4.12 18.99
CA ALA A 161 -2.71 -3.90 18.86
C ALA A 161 -1.99 -3.93 20.22
N LYS A 162 -2.60 -3.33 21.24
CA LYS A 162 -2.00 -3.21 22.59
C LYS A 162 -2.09 -4.47 23.45
N ILE A 163 -2.26 -5.65 22.84
CA ILE A 163 -2.42 -6.91 23.57
C ILE A 163 -1.15 -7.33 24.33
N MET A 164 0.02 -6.90 23.86
CA MET A 164 1.30 -7.24 24.49
C MET A 164 1.75 -6.22 25.55
N HIS A 165 1.07 -5.06 25.64
CA HIS A 165 1.36 -3.97 26.58
C HIS A 165 2.83 -3.49 26.53
N LYS A 166 3.44 -3.52 25.33
CA LYS A 166 4.78 -3.03 25.04
C LYS A 166 4.72 -2.11 23.84
N GLU A 167 5.09 -0.84 24.00
CA GLU A 167 4.90 0.20 23.00
C GLU A 167 5.49 -0.16 21.63
N ASP A 168 6.75 -0.63 21.61
CA ASP A 168 7.46 -1.03 20.39
C ASP A 168 6.74 -2.18 19.65
N VAL A 169 6.18 -3.13 20.42
CA VAL A 169 5.43 -4.28 19.87
C VAL A 169 4.05 -3.85 19.42
N ASP A 170 3.38 -3.01 20.20
CA ASP A 170 2.01 -2.55 19.94
C ASP A 170 1.94 -1.77 18.61
N VAL A 171 2.93 -0.91 18.32
CA VAL A 171 2.99 -0.19 17.04
C VAL A 171 3.27 -1.12 15.85
N GLN A 172 4.11 -2.15 16.03
CA GLN A 172 4.34 -3.17 14.99
C GLN A 172 3.08 -3.99 14.72
N PHE A 173 2.34 -4.38 15.78
CA PHE A 173 1.05 -5.06 15.63
C PHE A 173 0.02 -4.19 14.92
N ALA A 174 -0.05 -2.89 15.26
CA ALA A 174 -0.93 -1.94 14.58
C ALA A 174 -0.59 -1.85 13.08
N TYR A 175 0.70 -1.80 12.75
CA TYR A 175 1.17 -1.80 11.36
C TYR A 175 0.76 -3.07 10.62
N MET A 176 1.10 -4.25 11.16
CA MET A 176 0.73 -5.55 10.57
C MET A 176 -0.78 -5.68 10.33
N MET A 177 -1.58 -5.33 11.35
CA MET A 177 -3.05 -5.36 11.24
C MET A 177 -3.58 -4.34 10.24
N SER A 178 -3.00 -3.12 10.18
CA SER A 178 -3.40 -2.11 9.21
C SER A 178 -3.14 -2.57 7.76
N LYS A 179 -2.00 -3.25 7.53
CA LYS A 179 -1.65 -3.80 6.22
C LYS A 179 -2.47 -5.03 5.86
N ASN A 180 -2.84 -5.86 6.83
CA ASN A 180 -3.82 -6.93 6.61
C ASN A 180 -5.21 -6.36 6.27
N PHE A 181 -5.62 -5.27 6.93
CA PHE A 181 -6.85 -4.56 6.61
C PHE A 181 -6.86 -4.05 5.16
N VAL A 182 -5.78 -3.42 4.68
CA VAL A 182 -5.68 -2.92 3.30
C VAL A 182 -5.98 -4.03 2.30
N ARG A 183 -5.34 -5.20 2.44
CA ARG A 183 -5.57 -6.37 1.59
C ARG A 183 -7.04 -6.81 1.60
N TRP A 184 -7.61 -6.92 2.79
CA TRP A 184 -9.02 -7.28 2.95
C TRP A 184 -9.93 -6.24 2.29
N TYR A 185 -9.71 -4.96 2.56
CA TYR A 185 -10.56 -3.87 2.07
C TYR A 185 -10.55 -3.76 0.54
N SER A 186 -9.38 -3.78 -0.09
CA SER A 186 -9.25 -3.75 -1.55
C SER A 186 -10.00 -4.91 -2.21
N SER A 187 -9.91 -6.11 -1.64
CA SER A 187 -10.69 -7.27 -2.09
C SER A 187 -12.20 -7.07 -1.95
N GLN A 188 -12.68 -6.47 -0.83
CA GLN A 188 -14.11 -6.23 -0.62
C GLN A 188 -14.70 -5.18 -1.58
N CYS A 189 -13.91 -4.17 -1.96
CA CYS A 189 -14.34 -3.13 -2.90
C CYS A 189 -14.47 -3.65 -4.34
N ALA A 190 -13.65 -4.60 -4.71
CA ALA A 190 -13.39 -4.98 -6.10
C ALA A 190 -14.65 -5.32 -6.90
N PHE A 191 -15.53 -6.16 -6.36
CA PHE A 191 -16.76 -6.56 -7.06
C PHE A 191 -17.68 -5.36 -7.33
N LYS A 192 -18.01 -4.58 -6.29
CA LYS A 192 -18.88 -3.41 -6.40
C LYS A 192 -18.33 -2.36 -7.35
N TYR A 193 -17.02 -2.10 -7.27
CA TYR A 193 -16.39 -1.05 -8.06
C TYR A 193 -16.34 -1.43 -9.55
N LEU A 194 -16.03 -2.70 -9.84
CA LEU A 194 -16.03 -3.18 -11.21
C LEU A 194 -17.45 -3.19 -11.82
N THR A 195 -18.42 -3.79 -11.13
CA THR A 195 -19.78 -3.96 -11.67
C THR A 195 -20.49 -2.63 -11.89
N ASN A 196 -20.30 -1.67 -10.99
CA ASN A 196 -21.00 -0.40 -11.05
C ASN A 196 -20.31 0.66 -11.92
N LYS A 197 -18.96 0.64 -11.96
CA LYS A 197 -18.19 1.73 -12.56
C LYS A 197 -16.98 1.29 -13.39
N LYS A 198 -16.83 0.00 -13.66
CA LYS A 198 -15.69 -0.57 -14.39
C LYS A 198 -14.32 -0.26 -13.77
N ILE A 199 -14.28 0.02 -12.46
CA ILE A 199 -13.07 0.30 -11.73
C ILE A 199 -12.52 -1.02 -11.18
N ARG A 200 -11.30 -1.41 -11.59
CA ARG A 200 -10.57 -2.53 -11.01
C ARG A 200 -9.90 -2.09 -9.70
N VAL A 201 -10.04 -2.88 -8.65
CA VAL A 201 -9.34 -2.63 -7.38
C VAL A 201 -8.51 -3.85 -7.05
N PHE A 202 -7.27 -3.65 -6.64
CA PHE A 202 -6.36 -4.69 -6.17
C PHE A 202 -5.34 -4.11 -5.19
N SER A 203 -4.60 -4.97 -4.51
CA SER A 203 -3.49 -4.54 -3.65
C SER A 203 -2.19 -5.21 -4.04
N VAL A 204 -1.08 -4.56 -3.69
CA VAL A 204 0.27 -5.12 -3.77
C VAL A 204 0.88 -5.08 -2.39
N SER A 205 1.50 -6.19 -1.99
CA SER A 205 2.14 -6.39 -0.69
C SER A 205 3.66 -6.53 -0.86
N PRO A 206 4.41 -5.43 -0.91
CA PRO A 206 5.86 -5.48 -0.98
C PRO A 206 6.48 -6.04 0.31
N GLY A 207 7.64 -6.64 0.17
CA GLY A 207 8.56 -6.92 1.28
C GLY A 207 9.37 -5.70 1.65
N PHE A 208 10.63 -5.93 2.03
CA PHE A 208 11.58 -4.85 2.29
C PHE A 208 11.96 -4.18 0.96
N VAL A 209 11.73 -2.87 0.88
CA VAL A 209 12.05 -2.04 -0.30
C VAL A 209 12.97 -0.93 0.13
N LYS A 210 14.09 -0.74 -0.57
CA LYS A 210 15.05 0.35 -0.30
C LYS A 210 14.40 1.70 -0.58
N THR A 211 14.06 2.41 0.46
CA THR A 211 13.37 3.70 0.41
C THR A 211 13.77 4.57 1.61
N PRO A 212 13.58 5.89 1.56
CA PRO A 212 13.81 6.75 2.73
C PRO A 212 12.98 6.39 3.98
N MET A 213 11.95 5.56 3.82
CA MET A 213 11.17 5.03 4.95
C MET A 213 11.96 3.92 5.64
N THR A 214 12.51 2.98 4.88
CA THR A 214 13.23 1.81 5.38
C THR A 214 14.65 2.15 5.84
N GLU A 215 15.29 3.15 5.26
CA GLU A 215 16.58 3.68 5.74
C GLU A 215 16.54 4.16 7.19
N LYS A 216 15.37 4.64 7.65
CA LYS A 216 15.14 5.04 9.04
C LYS A 216 14.90 3.86 10.00
N GLU A 217 14.67 2.68 9.44
CA GLU A 217 14.41 1.43 10.16
C GLU A 217 15.65 0.52 10.16
N GLU A 218 16.78 0.99 9.61
CA GLU A 218 18.02 0.22 9.58
C GLU A 218 18.50 -0.09 11.00
N GLY A 219 18.69 -1.39 11.26
CA GLY A 219 19.12 -1.96 12.53
C GLY A 219 19.01 -3.47 12.48
N GLU A 220 19.40 -4.16 13.55
CA GLU A 220 19.41 -5.64 13.64
C GLU A 220 18.10 -6.31 13.20
N GLY A 221 16.94 -5.63 13.32
CA GLY A 221 15.65 -6.15 12.88
C GLY A 221 15.50 -6.24 11.36
N THR A 222 16.07 -5.30 10.61
CA THR A 222 16.03 -5.26 9.15
C THR A 222 16.96 -6.29 8.53
N GLU A 223 18.18 -6.41 9.04
CA GLU A 223 19.15 -7.42 8.60
C GLU A 223 18.59 -8.83 8.80
N ASN A 224 17.93 -9.09 9.91
CA ASN A 224 17.26 -10.36 10.15
C ASN A 224 16.15 -10.64 9.13
N LEU A 225 15.37 -9.65 8.71
CA LEU A 225 14.34 -9.86 7.68
C LEU A 225 14.94 -10.22 6.33
N LEU A 226 16.08 -9.65 5.96
CA LEU A 226 16.77 -9.96 4.70
C LEU A 226 17.29 -11.40 4.65
N THR A 227 17.59 -12.01 5.79
CA THR A 227 18.01 -13.43 5.84
C THR A 227 16.89 -14.39 5.42
N TYR A 228 15.63 -13.97 5.53
CA TYR A 228 14.47 -14.77 5.08
C TYR A 228 14.15 -14.60 3.60
N THR A 229 14.73 -13.62 2.91
CA THR A 229 14.52 -13.46 1.47
C THR A 229 15.48 -14.37 0.69
N ALA A 230 15.00 -15.05 -0.34
CA ALA A 230 15.85 -15.89 -1.18
C ALA A 230 16.90 -15.07 -1.96
N LEU A 231 16.63 -13.79 -2.18
CA LEU A 231 17.53 -12.88 -2.88
C LEU A 231 18.58 -12.24 -1.94
N HIS A 232 18.44 -12.38 -0.63
CA HIS A 232 19.31 -11.77 0.38
C HIS A 232 19.53 -10.25 0.19
N ARG A 233 18.54 -9.57 -0.37
CA ARG A 233 18.54 -8.10 -0.56
C ARG A 233 17.12 -7.53 -0.45
N GLY A 234 17.02 -6.25 -0.19
CA GLY A 234 15.79 -5.50 -0.42
C GLY A 234 15.51 -5.31 -1.91
N ALA A 235 14.25 -5.10 -2.26
CA ALA A 235 13.87 -4.69 -3.60
C ALA A 235 14.22 -3.21 -3.83
N GLU A 236 14.55 -2.85 -5.06
CA GLU A 236 14.56 -1.45 -5.48
C GLU A 236 13.10 -0.96 -5.66
N ALA A 237 12.86 0.33 -5.44
CA ALA A 237 11.52 0.89 -5.60
C ALA A 237 10.95 0.69 -7.01
N GLU A 238 11.83 0.68 -8.00
CA GLU A 238 11.53 0.47 -9.42
C GLU A 238 11.02 -0.95 -9.70
N GLU A 239 11.50 -1.97 -9.01
CA GLU A 239 11.03 -3.35 -9.17
C GLU A 239 9.54 -3.45 -8.75
N ILE A 240 9.18 -2.77 -7.66
CA ILE A 240 7.80 -2.71 -7.18
C ILE A 240 6.93 -1.84 -8.08
N ALA A 241 7.44 -0.69 -8.52
CA ALA A 241 6.73 0.21 -9.41
C ALA A 241 6.42 -0.43 -10.77
N PHE A 242 7.36 -1.20 -11.33
CA PHE A 242 7.16 -1.96 -12.57
C PHE A 242 6.00 -2.96 -12.42
N LEU A 243 5.97 -3.71 -11.34
CA LEU A 243 4.86 -4.65 -11.08
C LEU A 243 3.52 -3.91 -10.97
N ILE A 244 3.46 -2.80 -10.19
CA ILE A 244 2.26 -2.00 -9.99
C ILE A 244 1.74 -1.47 -11.33
N THR A 245 2.59 -0.84 -12.12
CA THR A 245 2.20 -0.24 -13.40
C THR A 245 1.80 -1.28 -14.43
N SER A 246 2.45 -2.45 -14.44
CA SER A 246 2.08 -3.59 -15.28
C SER A 246 0.69 -4.15 -14.92
N LEU A 247 0.39 -4.32 -13.63
CA LEU A 247 -0.93 -4.78 -13.19
C LEU A 247 -2.02 -3.70 -13.37
N ALA A 248 -1.64 -2.43 -13.32
CA ALA A 248 -2.54 -1.30 -13.58
C ALA A 248 -2.78 -1.03 -15.07
N ASP A 249 -2.11 -1.75 -15.95
CA ASP A 249 -2.35 -1.70 -17.39
C ASP A 249 -3.72 -2.32 -17.74
N GLU A 250 -4.42 -1.76 -18.73
CA GLU A 250 -5.74 -2.24 -19.15
C GLU A 250 -5.70 -3.66 -19.73
N ARG A 251 -4.56 -4.07 -20.30
CA ARG A 251 -4.32 -5.45 -20.78
C ARG A 251 -4.39 -6.48 -19.66
N CYS A 252 -4.18 -6.08 -18.40
CA CYS A 252 -4.40 -6.91 -17.21
C CYS A 252 -5.87 -6.88 -16.73
N GLY A 253 -6.83 -6.71 -17.64
CA GLY A 253 -8.25 -6.51 -17.33
C GLY A 253 -8.91 -7.59 -16.47
N TYR A 254 -8.39 -8.82 -16.48
CA TYR A 254 -8.91 -9.92 -15.66
C TYR A 254 -8.36 -9.93 -14.22
N PHE A 255 -7.38 -9.08 -13.90
CA PHE A 255 -6.78 -9.00 -12.58
C PHE A 255 -7.57 -8.04 -11.68
N ILE A 256 -8.32 -8.59 -10.71
CA ILE A 256 -9.22 -7.85 -9.83
C ILE A 256 -9.34 -8.53 -8.47
N GLY A 257 -9.43 -7.73 -7.40
CA GLY A 257 -9.72 -8.18 -6.04
C GLY A 257 -8.63 -9.01 -5.38
N ALA A 258 -7.53 -9.25 -6.08
CA ALA A 258 -6.39 -10.00 -5.58
C ALA A 258 -5.39 -9.09 -4.87
N ASP A 259 -4.54 -9.72 -4.05
CA ASP A 259 -3.35 -9.11 -3.47
C ASP A 259 -2.11 -9.84 -4.01
N VAL A 260 -1.12 -9.09 -4.45
CA VAL A 260 0.14 -9.65 -4.95
C VAL A 260 1.23 -9.48 -3.90
N LEU A 261 1.64 -10.59 -3.31
CA LEU A 261 2.82 -10.64 -2.45
C LEU A 261 4.09 -10.60 -3.31
N VAL A 262 4.92 -9.59 -3.09
CA VAL A 262 6.21 -9.39 -3.80
C VAL A 262 7.29 -9.04 -2.79
N ASP A 263 7.87 -10.05 -2.17
CA ASP A 263 8.73 -9.92 -0.99
C ASP A 263 10.03 -10.77 -1.06
N GLY A 264 10.43 -11.19 -2.25
CA GLY A 264 11.60 -12.03 -2.44
C GLY A 264 11.49 -13.40 -1.76
N GLY A 265 10.25 -13.86 -1.49
CA GLY A 265 9.98 -15.15 -0.83
C GLY A 265 10.03 -15.10 0.70
N CYS A 266 10.16 -13.93 1.30
CA CYS A 266 10.33 -13.74 2.74
C CYS A 266 9.22 -14.41 3.57
N VAL A 267 7.94 -14.14 3.29
CA VAL A 267 6.81 -14.72 4.04
C VAL A 267 6.76 -16.23 3.90
N ASN A 268 6.92 -16.74 2.68
CA ASN A 268 6.87 -18.19 2.45
C ASN A 268 8.03 -18.91 3.13
N ASN A 269 9.22 -18.32 3.12
CA ASN A 269 10.39 -18.90 3.76
C ASN A 269 10.31 -18.82 5.29
N SER A 270 9.88 -17.68 5.86
CA SER A 270 9.71 -17.53 7.31
C SER A 270 8.64 -18.47 7.85
N TYR A 271 7.54 -18.66 7.13
CA TYR A 271 6.49 -19.63 7.51
C TYR A 271 7.00 -21.06 7.43
N SER A 272 7.80 -21.39 6.41
CA SER A 272 8.48 -22.68 6.27
C SER A 272 9.42 -22.93 7.43
N MET A 273 10.25 -21.95 7.83
CA MET A 273 11.17 -22.11 8.97
C MET A 273 10.43 -22.24 10.31
N MET A 274 9.36 -21.49 10.54
CA MET A 274 8.55 -21.61 11.76
C MET A 274 7.81 -22.95 11.85
N THR A 275 7.43 -23.54 10.70
CA THR A 275 6.73 -24.83 10.63
C THR A 275 7.72 -26.02 10.49
N ALA A 276 8.84 -25.84 9.80
CA ALA A 276 9.86 -26.86 9.54
C ALA A 276 10.68 -27.18 10.79
N ALA A 277 10.79 -26.28 11.76
CA ALA A 277 11.32 -26.61 13.09
C ALA A 277 10.60 -27.79 13.75
N LYS A 278 9.52 -28.28 13.16
CA LYS A 278 8.76 -29.46 13.66
C LYS A 278 8.56 -30.63 12.71
N LYS A 279 8.74 -30.56 11.38
CA LYS A 279 8.36 -31.70 10.52
C LYS A 279 8.99 -31.87 9.13
N TYR A 280 9.65 -30.90 8.51
CA TYR A 280 10.21 -31.09 7.18
C TYR A 280 11.58 -30.43 7.04
N ASP A 281 12.59 -31.25 6.80
CA ASP A 281 13.86 -30.79 6.26
C ASP A 281 13.67 -30.34 4.81
N ASN A 282 13.67 -29.01 4.57
CA ASN A 282 13.51 -28.46 3.24
C ASN A 282 14.56 -28.94 2.23
N LYS A 283 15.73 -29.40 2.67
CA LYS A 283 16.69 -30.08 1.80
C LYS A 283 16.09 -31.31 1.11
N SER A 284 15.25 -32.07 1.82
CA SER A 284 14.66 -33.29 1.25
C SER A 284 13.61 -33.05 0.16
N LEU A 285 13.01 -31.85 0.09
CA LEU A 285 12.07 -31.50 -0.98
C LEU A 285 12.80 -30.98 -2.22
N ILE A 286 13.85 -30.17 -2.04
CA ILE A 286 14.65 -29.61 -3.15
C ILE A 286 15.51 -30.70 -3.81
N GLU A 287 16.03 -31.66 -3.05
CA GLU A 287 16.80 -32.80 -3.57
C GLU A 287 15.94 -33.84 -4.32
N LYS A 288 14.60 -33.71 -4.27
CA LYS A 288 13.67 -34.59 -5.01
C LYS A 288 13.18 -34.01 -6.33
N TRP A 289 13.59 -32.81 -6.69
CA TRP A 289 13.36 -32.14 -7.97
C TRP A 289 14.65 -32.12 -8.79
#